data_9c331428098e7a65dc88a2feb78c59e9
#
_entry.id   9c331428098e7a65dc88a2feb78c59e9
#
_cell.length_a   1.000
_cell.length_b   1.000
_cell.length_c   1.000
_cell.angle_alpha   90.00
_cell.angle_beta   90.00
_cell.angle_gamma   90.00
#
_symmetry.space_group_name_H-M   'P 1'
#
loop_
_entity.id
_entity.type
_entity.pdbx_description
1 polymer ?
#
loop_
_entity_poly.entity_id
_entity_poly.type
_entity_poly.pdbx_seq_one_letter_code
_entity_poly.pdbx_strand_id
1 'polypeptide(L)'
;INIADTDVVDIVDVRDSNGNKWYNVPYLAQELVYIDYPNTEQYDKDLSQHQTDGVSRILKTLKTSRRFTTQVNDDNTTSLVFGGGTASDDETLIPNFKNVGLGLNNSIDKLGASFDPSNFLKTKSYGQAPSGTFTIQYLIGGGVESNVAKGELTSIQRIEYDEDTTIFTPSELRLYNQGKASIACDNETPATGGRGEETIDEIRENALANFGSQNRAVTRKDYQVRALSMPSKFGGVAKAYCAPDGELDNNSPSSILNNPNSLEEFAGLVQTLGEKKLTEQQIKDELRNFLASKKGNQNEKNNPFAINLYLLGYDTNKKLQPLNRAVKENLKTYLGEYRMLTDGVNFIDGYVINIGLDFEIRVYGGYTKREVLTKCINELKEYFNIDNWTFNMPINISEIELLIAGVEGVQSVPKCEITNKCLGNYSSHSYNILDATKGKMVYPSLDPSIFEVKFPNKDIKGRVV
;
A
#
# COMPACT_ATOMS: atom_id res chain seq x y z
N ILE A 1 -8.18 -32.18 -14.34
CA ILE A 1 -6.92 -32.60 -15.02
C ILE A 1 -5.91 -32.88 -13.92
N ASN A 2 -5.31 -34.07 -13.92
CA ASN A 2 -4.31 -34.43 -12.92
C ASN A 2 -2.90 -34.28 -13.51
N ILE A 3 -2.00 -33.62 -12.78
CA ILE A 3 -0.57 -33.51 -13.07
C ILE A 3 0.07 -34.76 -12.41
N ALA A 4 0.77 -35.58 -13.20
CA ALA A 4 1.33 -36.84 -12.73
C ALA A 4 2.56 -36.65 -11.82
N ASP A 5 3.23 -35.49 -11.90
CA ASP A 5 4.40 -35.21 -11.07
C ASP A 5 3.99 -34.83 -9.65
N THR A 6 4.78 -35.28 -8.70
CA THR A 6 4.69 -34.93 -7.28
C THR A 6 5.48 -33.62 -7.03
N ASP A 7 5.28 -33.01 -5.86
CA ASP A 7 6.04 -31.83 -5.42
C ASP A 7 5.87 -30.58 -6.33
N VAL A 8 4.67 -30.43 -6.90
CA VAL A 8 4.31 -29.26 -7.67
C VAL A 8 4.18 -28.06 -6.73
N VAL A 9 5.06 -27.07 -6.89
CA VAL A 9 5.11 -25.88 -6.04
C VAL A 9 4.15 -24.81 -6.52
N ASP A 10 4.10 -24.58 -7.83
CA ASP A 10 3.28 -23.51 -8.41
C ASP A 10 2.89 -23.82 -9.86
N ILE A 11 1.74 -23.30 -10.29
CA ILE A 11 1.26 -23.37 -11.68
C ILE A 11 1.55 -22.00 -12.34
N VAL A 12 2.49 -21.97 -13.26
CA VAL A 12 2.96 -20.74 -13.91
C VAL A 12 1.99 -20.27 -15.00
N ASP A 13 1.59 -21.18 -15.90
CA ASP A 13 0.70 -20.83 -17.02
C ASP A 13 -0.13 -22.05 -17.43
N VAL A 14 -1.38 -21.79 -17.79
CA VAL A 14 -2.32 -22.81 -18.28
C VAL A 14 -3.01 -22.25 -19.52
N ARG A 15 -2.84 -22.90 -20.68
CA ARG A 15 -3.44 -22.48 -21.93
C ARG A 15 -4.19 -23.62 -22.60
N ASP A 16 -5.32 -23.27 -23.20
CA ASP A 16 -6.08 -24.23 -24.03
C ASP A 16 -5.50 -24.32 -25.45
N SER A 17 -6.02 -25.25 -26.25
CA SER A 17 -5.63 -25.47 -27.64
C SER A 17 -5.82 -24.24 -28.56
N ASN A 18 -6.63 -23.28 -28.15
CA ASN A 18 -6.86 -22.03 -28.89
C ASN A 18 -5.91 -20.89 -28.42
N GLY A 19 -4.98 -21.18 -27.52
CA GLY A 19 -4.04 -20.21 -26.95
C GLY A 19 -4.62 -19.33 -25.85
N ASN A 20 -5.87 -19.53 -25.43
CA ASN A 20 -6.47 -18.75 -24.36
C ASN A 20 -5.87 -19.13 -23.00
N LYS A 21 -5.55 -18.11 -22.22
CA LYS A 21 -5.04 -18.29 -20.86
C LYS A 21 -6.18 -18.62 -19.90
N TRP A 22 -5.91 -19.56 -18.99
CA TRP A 22 -6.76 -19.91 -17.86
C TRP A 22 -6.11 -19.47 -16.56
N TYR A 23 -6.92 -19.06 -15.60
CA TYR A 23 -6.45 -18.39 -14.39
C TYR A 23 -6.73 -19.22 -13.14
N ASN A 24 -5.71 -19.33 -12.30
CA ASN A 24 -5.86 -19.96 -10.98
C ASN A 24 -6.62 -19.01 -10.05
N VAL A 25 -7.63 -19.52 -9.37
CA VAL A 25 -8.46 -18.79 -8.40
C VAL A 25 -8.61 -19.60 -7.13
N PRO A 26 -8.72 -18.96 -5.96
CA PRO A 26 -8.96 -19.65 -4.69
C PRO A 26 -10.23 -20.49 -4.67
N TYR A 27 -11.25 -20.04 -5.37
CA TYR A 27 -12.53 -20.76 -5.51
C TYR A 27 -13.20 -20.44 -6.86
N LEU A 28 -13.85 -21.42 -7.46
CA LEU A 28 -14.40 -21.29 -8.82
C LEU A 28 -15.48 -20.22 -8.98
N ALA A 29 -16.18 -19.82 -7.92
CA ALA A 29 -17.17 -18.75 -7.96
C ALA A 29 -16.57 -17.34 -8.06
N GLN A 30 -15.24 -17.19 -7.90
CA GLN A 30 -14.57 -15.90 -8.03
C GLN A 30 -14.51 -15.47 -9.50
N GLU A 31 -15.33 -14.50 -9.90
CA GLU A 31 -15.38 -14.01 -11.29
C GLU A 31 -14.24 -13.06 -11.66
N LEU A 32 -13.69 -12.35 -10.66
CA LEU A 32 -12.64 -11.35 -10.84
C LEU A 32 -11.28 -11.99 -10.54
N VAL A 33 -10.38 -11.87 -11.50
CA VAL A 33 -8.98 -12.29 -11.35
C VAL A 33 -8.11 -11.05 -11.32
N TYR A 34 -7.13 -11.02 -10.42
CA TYR A 34 -6.19 -9.93 -10.29
C TYR A 34 -4.96 -10.22 -11.15
N ILE A 35 -4.71 -9.36 -12.13
CA ILE A 35 -3.60 -9.50 -13.07
C ILE A 35 -2.66 -8.31 -12.91
N ASP A 36 -1.38 -8.59 -12.85
CA ASP A 36 -0.35 -7.57 -12.83
C ASP A 36 0.23 -7.35 -14.24
N TYR A 37 0.23 -6.10 -14.68
CA TYR A 37 0.82 -5.66 -15.93
C TYR A 37 2.13 -4.92 -15.66
N PRO A 38 3.21 -5.16 -16.42
CA PRO A 38 4.42 -4.35 -16.32
C PRO A 38 4.11 -2.90 -16.74
N ASN A 39 4.59 -1.93 -15.96
CA ASN A 39 4.37 -0.50 -16.22
C ASN A 39 5.39 0.05 -17.23
N THR A 40 5.67 -0.69 -18.29
CA THR A 40 6.67 -0.35 -19.32
C THR A 40 6.04 -0.04 -20.67
N GLU A 41 4.76 -0.34 -20.88
CA GLU A 41 4.10 -0.18 -22.17
C GLU A 41 3.72 1.27 -22.44
N GLN A 42 4.56 1.93 -23.22
CA GLN A 42 4.47 3.34 -23.59
C GLN A 42 3.22 3.69 -24.41
N TYR A 43 2.58 2.70 -25.01
CA TYR A 43 1.46 2.89 -25.95
C TYR A 43 0.10 2.41 -25.42
N ASP A 44 0.05 1.80 -24.25
CA ASP A 44 -1.21 1.44 -23.62
C ASP A 44 -1.88 2.69 -23.05
N LYS A 45 -3.05 3.05 -23.58
CA LYS A 45 -3.82 4.23 -23.15
C LYS A 45 -4.20 4.19 -21.67
N ASP A 46 -4.40 3.00 -21.13
CA ASP A 46 -4.80 2.81 -19.76
C ASP A 46 -3.62 2.85 -18.78
N LEU A 47 -2.40 2.53 -19.25
CA LEU A 47 -1.18 2.49 -18.43
C LEU A 47 -0.30 3.71 -18.62
N SER A 48 -0.39 4.42 -19.74
CA SER A 48 0.47 5.56 -20.07
C SER A 48 0.47 6.68 -19.02
N GLN A 49 -0.65 6.89 -18.33
CA GLN A 49 -0.78 7.88 -17.26
C GLN A 49 0.02 7.55 -16.00
N HIS A 50 0.52 6.33 -15.84
CA HIS A 50 1.23 5.85 -14.66
C HIS A 50 2.73 5.65 -14.88
N GLN A 51 3.25 5.91 -16.09
CA GLN A 51 4.66 5.66 -16.42
C GLN A 51 5.64 6.47 -15.60
N THR A 52 5.26 7.69 -15.24
CA THR A 52 6.11 8.59 -14.44
C THR A 52 6.06 8.31 -12.93
N ASP A 53 5.17 7.43 -12.49
CA ASP A 53 4.88 7.22 -11.07
C ASP A 53 5.88 6.27 -10.36
N GLY A 54 6.89 5.76 -11.07
CA GLY A 54 7.96 4.95 -10.46
C GLY A 54 7.52 3.57 -9.95
N VAL A 55 6.34 3.10 -10.34
CA VAL A 55 5.81 1.79 -9.97
C VAL A 55 6.11 0.79 -11.08
N SER A 56 6.67 -0.38 -10.73
CA SER A 56 7.07 -1.37 -11.73
C SER A 56 5.90 -2.14 -12.35
N ARG A 57 4.81 -2.32 -11.61
CA ARG A 57 3.64 -3.07 -12.06
C ARG A 57 2.32 -2.40 -11.66
N ILE A 58 1.32 -2.52 -12.52
CA ILE A 58 -0.04 -2.04 -12.30
C ILE A 58 -0.97 -3.24 -12.13
N LEU A 59 -1.74 -3.26 -11.05
CA LEU A 59 -2.69 -4.31 -10.72
C LEU A 59 -4.06 -3.97 -11.33
N LYS A 60 -4.59 -4.85 -12.16
CA LYS A 60 -5.94 -4.71 -12.75
C LYS A 60 -6.80 -5.92 -12.47
N THR A 61 -8.10 -5.74 -12.51
CA THR A 61 -9.07 -6.83 -12.41
C THR A 61 -9.54 -7.24 -13.79
N LEU A 62 -9.57 -8.54 -14.04
CA LEU A 62 -10.13 -9.14 -15.23
C LEU A 62 -11.32 -10.02 -14.84
N LYS A 63 -12.47 -9.79 -15.45
CA LYS A 63 -13.60 -10.71 -15.35
C LYS A 63 -13.46 -11.80 -16.42
N THR A 64 -13.33 -13.06 -16.00
CA THR A 64 -13.17 -14.19 -16.93
C THR A 64 -13.91 -15.43 -16.44
N SER A 65 -14.42 -16.21 -17.38
CA SER A 65 -15.01 -17.54 -17.12
C SER A 65 -13.95 -18.65 -17.15
N ARG A 66 -12.76 -18.39 -17.71
CA ARG A 66 -11.65 -19.35 -17.84
C ARG A 66 -10.86 -19.42 -16.55
N ARG A 67 -11.37 -20.21 -15.61
CA ARG A 67 -10.85 -20.33 -14.25
C ARG A 67 -10.67 -21.79 -13.87
N PHE A 68 -9.71 -22.03 -13.00
CA PHE A 68 -9.50 -23.32 -12.34
C PHE A 68 -9.04 -23.11 -10.90
N THR A 69 -9.18 -24.13 -10.08
CA THR A 69 -8.57 -24.23 -8.75
C THR A 69 -7.61 -25.39 -8.72
N THR A 70 -6.60 -25.27 -7.87
CA THR A 70 -5.66 -26.38 -7.61
C THR A 70 -6.09 -27.14 -6.38
N GLN A 71 -5.99 -28.45 -6.44
CA GLN A 71 -6.24 -29.37 -5.33
C GLN A 71 -5.09 -30.37 -5.24
N VAL A 72 -4.49 -30.50 -4.08
CA VAL A 72 -3.49 -31.51 -3.80
C VAL A 72 -4.24 -32.81 -3.41
N ASN A 73 -3.88 -33.91 -4.04
CA ASN A 73 -4.45 -35.24 -3.80
C ASN A 73 -3.66 -35.96 -2.71
N ASP A 74 -4.22 -37.08 -2.21
CA ASP A 74 -3.61 -37.90 -1.16
C ASP A 74 -2.27 -38.56 -1.59
N ASP A 75 -2.05 -38.67 -2.90
CA ASP A 75 -0.83 -39.26 -3.51
C ASP A 75 0.24 -38.16 -3.82
N ASN A 76 0.10 -36.98 -3.24
CA ASN A 76 0.96 -35.80 -3.48
C ASN A 76 0.96 -35.30 -4.93
N THR A 77 0.02 -35.75 -5.76
CA THR A 77 -0.20 -35.18 -7.10
C THR A 77 -1.10 -33.94 -7.02
N THR A 78 -1.03 -33.09 -8.02
CA THR A 78 -1.85 -31.85 -8.08
C THR A 78 -2.90 -31.97 -9.19
N SER A 79 -4.15 -31.76 -8.82
CA SER A 79 -5.28 -31.74 -9.76
C SER A 79 -5.72 -30.31 -10.03
N LEU A 80 -5.95 -30.00 -11.31
CA LEU A 80 -6.65 -28.76 -11.71
C LEU A 80 -8.14 -29.07 -11.84
N VAL A 81 -8.93 -28.36 -11.03
CA VAL A 81 -10.40 -28.52 -11.00
C VAL A 81 -11.01 -27.33 -11.74
N PHE A 82 -11.86 -27.63 -12.72
CA PHE A 82 -12.50 -26.65 -13.59
C PHE A 82 -13.99 -26.58 -13.32
N GLY A 83 -14.61 -25.50 -13.81
CA GLY A 83 -16.06 -25.33 -13.73
C GLY A 83 -16.82 -26.24 -14.68
N GLY A 84 -18.11 -26.42 -14.42
CA GLY A 84 -19.03 -27.19 -15.25
C GLY A 84 -19.90 -26.38 -16.20
N GLY A 85 -19.56 -25.08 -16.43
CA GLY A 85 -20.33 -24.21 -17.30
C GLY A 85 -20.22 -24.52 -18.79
N THR A 86 -20.98 -23.81 -19.62
CA THR A 86 -20.96 -23.99 -21.08
C THR A 86 -19.64 -23.49 -21.69
N ALA A 87 -19.16 -24.17 -22.72
CA ALA A 87 -17.91 -23.81 -23.41
C ALA A 87 -18.03 -22.60 -24.34
N SER A 88 -19.20 -21.99 -24.50
CA SER A 88 -19.40 -20.81 -25.35
C SER A 88 -18.91 -19.54 -24.63
N ASP A 89 -18.31 -18.62 -25.39
CA ASP A 89 -17.80 -17.34 -24.87
C ASP A 89 -18.91 -16.36 -24.48
N ASP A 90 -20.16 -16.67 -24.79
CA ASP A 90 -21.31 -15.84 -24.55
C ASP A 90 -21.69 -15.85 -23.07
N GLU A 91 -21.18 -14.87 -22.32
CA GLU A 91 -21.47 -14.65 -20.90
C GLU A 91 -22.82 -13.96 -20.67
N THR A 92 -23.68 -13.90 -21.68
CA THR A 92 -25.01 -13.35 -21.44
C THR A 92 -25.73 -14.22 -20.45
N LEU A 93 -25.67 -13.78 -19.19
CA LEU A 93 -26.73 -14.06 -18.21
C LEU A 93 -28.03 -13.65 -18.87
N ILE A 94 -28.73 -14.59 -19.49
CA ILE A 94 -30.15 -14.39 -19.78
C ILE A 94 -30.85 -14.68 -18.45
N PRO A 95 -31.07 -13.67 -17.58
CA PRO A 95 -31.93 -13.89 -16.43
C PRO A 95 -33.26 -14.30 -17.03
N ASN A 96 -33.81 -15.41 -16.56
CA ASN A 96 -35.18 -15.72 -16.92
C ASN A 96 -36.00 -14.56 -16.38
N PHE A 97 -36.44 -13.64 -17.27
CA PHE A 97 -37.18 -12.42 -16.94
C PHE A 97 -38.40 -12.70 -16.08
N LYS A 98 -38.96 -13.89 -16.16
CA LYS A 98 -40.03 -14.32 -15.28
C LYS A 98 -39.66 -14.43 -13.83
N ASN A 99 -38.41 -14.78 -13.52
CA ASN A 99 -37.94 -14.94 -12.13
C ASN A 99 -37.28 -13.69 -11.55
N VAL A 100 -36.66 -12.86 -12.39
CA VAL A 100 -36.02 -11.60 -11.95
C VAL A 100 -37.02 -10.43 -12.04
N GLY A 101 -37.90 -10.44 -13.04
CA GLY A 101 -38.86 -9.36 -13.25
C GLY A 101 -40.06 -9.37 -12.27
N LEU A 102 -40.34 -10.49 -11.62
CA LEU A 102 -41.46 -10.59 -10.67
C LEU A 102 -41.20 -9.84 -9.36
N GLY A 103 -39.96 -9.52 -9.03
CA GLY A 103 -39.62 -8.67 -7.87
C GLY A 103 -39.61 -7.17 -8.16
N LEU A 104 -39.63 -6.76 -9.43
CA LEU A 104 -39.54 -5.35 -9.83
C LEU A 104 -40.89 -4.72 -10.19
N ASN A 105 -41.94 -5.51 -10.38
CA ASN A 105 -43.29 -5.00 -10.64
C ASN A 105 -44.05 -4.73 -9.34
N ASN A 106 -43.91 -3.52 -8.81
CA ASN A 106 -44.83 -2.74 -7.97
C ASN A 106 -45.77 -3.45 -6.98
N SER A 107 -45.57 -4.68 -6.60
CA SER A 107 -46.33 -5.27 -5.52
C SER A 107 -45.40 -5.61 -4.36
N ILE A 108 -45.49 -4.79 -3.34
CA ILE A 108 -44.90 -4.95 -2.01
C ILE A 108 -45.16 -6.36 -1.43
N ASP A 109 -46.26 -7.00 -1.86
CA ASP A 109 -46.66 -8.34 -1.42
C ASP A 109 -45.81 -9.50 -1.97
N LYS A 110 -44.86 -9.23 -2.88
CA LYS A 110 -44.01 -10.25 -3.50
C LYS A 110 -42.52 -10.15 -3.13
N LEU A 111 -42.18 -9.41 -2.11
CA LEU A 111 -40.85 -9.39 -1.52
C LEU A 111 -40.38 -10.76 -0.97
N GLY A 112 -41.26 -11.74 -0.93
CA GLY A 112 -40.99 -13.12 -0.55
C GLY A 112 -40.95 -14.11 -1.72
N ALA A 113 -40.98 -13.65 -2.98
CA ALA A 113 -40.77 -14.54 -4.11
C ALA A 113 -39.26 -14.96 -4.08
N SER A 114 -39.03 -16.16 -3.63
CA SER A 114 -37.71 -16.74 -3.50
C SER A 114 -36.99 -16.68 -4.84
N PHE A 115 -35.86 -16.06 -4.83
CA PHE A 115 -34.85 -16.14 -5.85
C PHE A 115 -34.51 -17.62 -6.05
N ASP A 116 -34.87 -18.21 -7.18
CA ASP A 116 -34.59 -19.60 -7.45
C ASP A 116 -33.10 -19.76 -7.87
N PRO A 117 -32.24 -20.24 -6.98
CA PRO A 117 -30.83 -20.41 -7.30
C PRO A 117 -30.58 -21.45 -8.40
N SER A 118 -31.56 -22.32 -8.73
CA SER A 118 -31.38 -23.33 -9.76
C SER A 118 -31.19 -22.75 -11.17
N ASN A 119 -31.69 -21.55 -11.41
CA ASN A 119 -31.46 -20.83 -12.67
C ASN A 119 -30.07 -20.21 -12.78
N PHE A 120 -29.35 -20.05 -11.66
CA PHE A 120 -27.96 -19.61 -11.63
C PHE A 120 -26.98 -20.76 -11.86
N LEU A 121 -27.38 -21.98 -11.56
CA LEU A 121 -26.54 -23.16 -11.79
C LEU A 121 -26.30 -23.46 -13.27
N LYS A 122 -27.09 -22.88 -14.16
CA LYS A 122 -26.86 -22.96 -15.62
C LYS A 122 -25.94 -21.88 -16.15
N THR A 123 -25.50 -20.96 -15.32
CA THR A 123 -24.60 -19.90 -15.68
C THR A 123 -23.15 -20.35 -15.48
N LYS A 124 -22.21 -19.65 -16.11
CA LYS A 124 -20.76 -19.84 -15.90
C LYS A 124 -20.29 -19.34 -14.53
N SER A 125 -21.15 -19.22 -13.53
CA SER A 125 -20.84 -18.70 -12.20
C SER A 125 -19.69 -19.45 -11.52
N TYR A 126 -19.52 -20.72 -11.82
CA TYR A 126 -18.41 -21.57 -11.35
C TYR A 126 -17.31 -21.75 -12.41
N GLY A 127 -17.29 -20.96 -13.45
CA GLY A 127 -16.32 -21.03 -14.53
C GLY A 127 -16.75 -21.93 -15.68
N GLN A 128 -16.01 -21.84 -16.78
CA GLN A 128 -16.23 -22.58 -18.02
C GLN A 128 -15.73 -24.02 -17.86
N ALA A 129 -16.40 -24.97 -18.54
CA ALA A 129 -15.89 -26.32 -18.66
C ALA A 129 -14.66 -26.37 -19.58
N PRO A 130 -13.64 -27.16 -19.26
CA PRO A 130 -12.49 -27.34 -20.12
C PRO A 130 -12.87 -28.02 -21.41
N SER A 131 -12.34 -27.58 -22.55
CA SER A 131 -12.52 -28.22 -23.85
C SER A 131 -11.20 -28.29 -24.60
N GLY A 132 -10.93 -29.45 -25.23
CA GLY A 132 -9.69 -29.67 -25.97
C GLY A 132 -8.50 -30.07 -25.11
N THR A 133 -7.30 -29.79 -25.61
CA THR A 133 -6.03 -30.05 -24.93
C THR A 133 -5.51 -28.81 -24.21
N PHE A 134 -4.80 -29.05 -23.11
CA PHE A 134 -4.20 -27.99 -22.32
C PHE A 134 -2.68 -28.12 -22.32
N THR A 135 -2.01 -26.99 -22.43
CA THR A 135 -0.58 -26.85 -22.15
C THR A 135 -0.45 -26.24 -20.76
N ILE A 136 0.16 -26.97 -19.83
CA ILE A 136 0.33 -26.58 -18.44
C ILE A 136 1.81 -26.42 -18.17
N GLN A 137 2.23 -25.25 -17.72
CA GLN A 137 3.57 -24.96 -17.26
C GLN A 137 3.55 -24.82 -15.74
N TYR A 138 4.35 -25.60 -15.05
CA TYR A 138 4.39 -25.63 -13.60
C TYR A 138 5.82 -25.80 -13.07
N LEU A 139 6.04 -25.50 -11.81
CA LEU A 139 7.31 -25.63 -11.11
C LEU A 139 7.26 -26.83 -10.17
N ILE A 140 8.33 -27.61 -10.19
CA ILE A 140 8.55 -28.75 -9.29
C ILE A 140 9.73 -28.39 -8.38
N GLY A 141 9.69 -28.79 -7.13
CA GLY A 141 10.78 -28.62 -6.17
C GLY A 141 10.32 -27.95 -4.88
N GLY A 142 11.23 -27.32 -4.17
CA GLY A 142 10.94 -26.62 -2.90
C GLY A 142 11.35 -27.39 -1.65
N GLY A 143 11.90 -28.61 -1.77
CA GLY A 143 12.46 -29.37 -0.65
C GLY A 143 13.80 -28.81 -0.13
N VAL A 144 14.33 -29.47 0.89
CA VAL A 144 15.63 -29.09 1.52
C VAL A 144 16.76 -29.10 0.50
N GLU A 145 16.68 -29.94 -0.54
CA GLU A 145 17.66 -30.04 -1.62
C GLU A 145 17.74 -28.77 -2.48
N SER A 146 16.73 -27.91 -2.43
CA SER A 146 16.75 -26.60 -3.10
C SER A 146 17.58 -25.54 -2.36
N ASN A 147 18.05 -25.83 -1.16
CA ASN A 147 18.93 -24.96 -0.40
C ASN A 147 20.37 -25.14 -0.87
N VAL A 148 20.86 -24.16 -1.62
CA VAL A 148 22.21 -24.15 -2.20
C VAL A 148 23.14 -23.34 -1.31
N ALA A 149 24.32 -23.84 -1.02
CA ALA A 149 25.32 -23.11 -0.22
C ALA A 149 25.87 -21.89 -0.98
N LYS A 150 26.42 -20.95 -0.22
CA LYS A 150 27.11 -19.78 -0.81
C LYS A 150 28.25 -20.23 -1.73
N GLY A 151 28.35 -19.68 -2.94
CA GLY A 151 29.38 -19.94 -3.91
C GLY A 151 29.26 -21.28 -4.66
N GLU A 152 28.12 -21.93 -4.59
CA GLU A 152 27.90 -23.24 -5.24
C GLU A 152 27.35 -23.09 -6.67
N LEU A 153 26.63 -22.00 -6.96
CA LEU A 153 26.08 -21.73 -8.29
C LEU A 153 27.12 -21.05 -9.19
N THR A 154 28.08 -21.81 -9.71
CA THR A 154 29.16 -21.31 -10.56
C THR A 154 29.06 -21.72 -12.02
N SER A 155 28.17 -22.65 -12.36
CA SER A 155 28.02 -23.21 -13.71
C SER A 155 26.92 -22.52 -14.49
N ILE A 156 27.26 -21.91 -15.60
CA ILE A 156 26.30 -21.29 -16.54
C ILE A 156 26.02 -22.29 -17.65
N GLN A 157 24.77 -22.78 -17.73
CA GLN A 157 24.38 -23.74 -18.77
C GLN A 157 24.05 -23.07 -20.10
N ARG A 158 23.43 -21.89 -20.06
CA ARG A 158 22.99 -21.16 -21.25
C ARG A 158 22.95 -19.66 -20.95
N ILE A 159 23.43 -18.89 -21.92
CA ILE A 159 23.29 -17.42 -21.93
C ILE A 159 22.61 -17.04 -23.23
N GLU A 160 21.50 -16.31 -23.15
CA GLU A 160 20.84 -15.71 -24.29
C GLU A 160 21.22 -14.22 -24.34
N TYR A 161 21.62 -13.78 -25.53
CA TYR A 161 21.97 -12.38 -25.79
C TYR A 161 20.99 -11.85 -26.81
N ASP A 162 20.32 -10.77 -26.47
CA ASP A 162 19.37 -10.05 -27.36
C ASP A 162 20.09 -8.88 -28.02
N GLU A 163 21.05 -9.19 -28.92
CA GLU A 163 21.87 -8.18 -29.58
C GLU A 163 22.05 -8.45 -31.06
N ASP A 164 21.93 -7.39 -31.84
CA ASP A 164 22.25 -7.39 -33.27
C ASP A 164 23.75 -7.12 -33.47
N THR A 165 24.51 -8.20 -33.61
CA THR A 165 25.96 -8.13 -33.81
C THR A 165 26.37 -7.68 -35.25
N THR A 166 25.40 -7.49 -36.15
CA THR A 166 25.66 -7.10 -37.53
C THR A 166 26.17 -5.65 -37.68
N ILE A 167 25.89 -4.83 -36.66
CA ILE A 167 26.31 -3.41 -36.60
C ILE A 167 27.70 -3.21 -35.98
N PHE A 168 28.31 -4.23 -35.43
CA PHE A 168 29.60 -4.12 -34.73
C PHE A 168 30.78 -4.07 -35.68
N THR A 169 31.71 -3.18 -35.38
CA THR A 169 33.02 -3.17 -36.04
C THR A 169 33.86 -4.39 -35.56
N PRO A 170 34.89 -4.82 -36.34
CA PRO A 170 35.70 -5.96 -35.92
C PRO A 170 36.38 -5.81 -34.54
N SER A 171 36.69 -4.59 -34.12
CA SER A 171 37.24 -4.32 -32.78
C SER A 171 36.18 -4.42 -31.70
N GLU A 172 34.98 -3.96 -31.92
CA GLU A 172 33.83 -4.08 -31.00
C GLU A 172 33.40 -5.53 -30.85
N LEU A 173 33.34 -6.27 -31.96
CA LEU A 173 33.02 -7.70 -31.95
C LEU A 173 34.04 -8.50 -31.12
N ARG A 174 35.32 -8.11 -31.19
CA ARG A 174 36.35 -8.75 -30.35
C ARG A 174 36.16 -8.47 -28.86
N LEU A 175 35.88 -7.21 -28.50
CA LEU A 175 35.58 -6.83 -27.13
C LEU A 175 34.31 -7.51 -26.60
N TYR A 176 33.27 -7.57 -27.44
CA TYR A 176 32.04 -8.27 -27.14
C TYR A 176 32.26 -9.76 -26.85
N ASN A 177 33.03 -10.45 -27.72
CA ASN A 177 33.38 -11.86 -27.48
C ASN A 177 34.26 -12.08 -26.25
N GLN A 178 35.16 -11.15 -25.94
CA GLN A 178 35.91 -11.18 -24.68
C GLN A 178 35.00 -10.97 -23.48
N GLY A 179 34.05 -10.05 -23.56
CA GLY A 179 33.05 -9.85 -22.52
C GLY A 179 32.20 -11.10 -22.27
N LYS A 180 31.74 -11.75 -23.36
CA LYS A 180 31.03 -13.03 -23.26
C LYS A 180 31.81 -14.12 -22.53
N ALA A 181 33.09 -14.24 -22.86
CA ALA A 181 33.98 -15.25 -22.27
C ALA A 181 34.33 -14.97 -20.80
N SER A 182 34.15 -13.73 -20.35
CA SER A 182 34.47 -13.32 -18.96
C SER A 182 33.27 -13.39 -18.02
N ILE A 183 32.07 -13.75 -18.54
CA ILE A 183 30.89 -13.83 -17.70
C ILE A 183 31.00 -15.01 -16.75
N ALA A 184 30.92 -14.73 -15.46
CA ALA A 184 30.88 -15.71 -14.39
C ALA A 184 29.63 -15.43 -13.52
N CYS A 185 29.09 -16.44 -12.92
CA CYS A 185 28.03 -16.31 -11.93
C CYS A 185 28.47 -16.88 -10.60
N ASP A 186 27.97 -16.29 -9.54
CA ASP A 186 28.16 -16.76 -8.17
C ASP A 186 26.94 -16.33 -7.34
N ASN A 187 26.57 -17.10 -6.33
CA ASN A 187 25.58 -16.70 -5.34
C ASN A 187 26.29 -16.20 -4.08
N GLU A 188 26.20 -14.89 -3.82
CA GLU A 188 26.85 -14.26 -2.67
C GLU A 188 26.26 -14.69 -1.32
N THR A 189 24.99 -15.10 -1.31
CA THR A 189 24.27 -15.59 -0.13
C THR A 189 23.75 -17.00 -0.38
N PRO A 190 23.69 -17.87 0.64
CA PRO A 190 23.08 -19.19 0.49
C PRO A 190 21.59 -19.04 0.19
N ALA A 191 21.03 -19.93 -0.64
CA ALA A 191 19.63 -20.07 -0.80
C ALA A 191 19.02 -20.66 0.48
N THR A 192 17.92 -20.07 0.97
CA THR A 192 17.22 -20.50 2.18
C THR A 192 15.73 -20.53 1.91
N GLY A 193 14.97 -21.37 2.62
CA GLY A 193 13.51 -21.46 2.50
C GLY A 193 13.02 -22.83 2.03
N GLY A 194 13.88 -23.69 1.50
CA GLY A 194 13.52 -25.07 1.23
C GLY A 194 13.28 -25.80 2.57
N ARG A 195 12.10 -26.39 2.73
CA ARG A 195 11.70 -27.17 3.90
C ARG A 195 11.35 -28.60 3.47
N GLY A 196 11.49 -29.53 4.41
CA GLY A 196 10.91 -30.86 4.25
C GLY A 196 9.38 -30.83 4.33
N GLU A 197 8.77 -31.98 4.16
CA GLU A 197 7.31 -32.16 4.31
C GLU A 197 6.86 -31.67 5.69
N GLU A 198 5.68 -31.04 5.74
CA GLU A 198 5.06 -30.61 7.00
C GLU A 198 4.61 -31.84 7.79
N THR A 199 4.82 -31.82 9.09
CA THR A 199 4.29 -32.86 9.97
C THR A 199 2.77 -32.72 10.12
N ILE A 200 2.09 -33.83 10.46
CA ILE A 200 0.62 -33.84 10.66
C ILE A 200 0.18 -32.78 11.69
N ASP A 201 1.00 -32.54 12.72
CA ASP A 201 0.68 -31.55 13.74
C ASP A 201 0.84 -30.12 13.22
N GLU A 202 1.88 -29.84 12.41
CA GLU A 202 2.02 -28.57 11.71
C GLU A 202 0.87 -28.31 10.73
N ILE A 203 0.48 -29.32 9.95
CA ILE A 203 -0.68 -29.22 9.04
C ILE A 203 -1.95 -28.90 9.82
N ARG A 204 -2.15 -29.54 10.98
CA ARG A 204 -3.31 -29.29 11.85
C ARG A 204 -3.31 -27.86 12.40
N GLU A 205 -2.16 -27.37 12.89
CA GLU A 205 -2.02 -26.01 13.39
C GLU A 205 -2.23 -24.98 12.27
N ASN A 206 -1.63 -25.20 11.10
CA ASN A 206 -1.80 -24.34 9.94
C ASN A 206 -3.24 -24.31 9.45
N ALA A 207 -3.93 -25.45 9.43
CA ALA A 207 -5.34 -25.55 9.04
C ALA A 207 -6.25 -24.79 10.04
N LEU A 208 -6.01 -24.93 11.35
CA LEU A 208 -6.75 -24.19 12.38
C LEU A 208 -6.48 -22.68 12.30
N ALA A 209 -5.24 -22.30 12.10
CA ALA A 209 -4.86 -20.89 11.94
C ALA A 209 -5.48 -20.27 10.68
N ASN A 210 -5.46 -20.99 9.56
CA ASN A 210 -6.08 -20.55 8.31
C ASN A 210 -7.61 -20.46 8.40
N PHE A 211 -8.24 -21.43 9.09
CA PHE A 211 -9.68 -21.40 9.32
C PHE A 211 -10.08 -20.23 10.24
N GLY A 212 -9.26 -19.90 11.25
CA GLY A 212 -9.45 -18.77 12.15
C GLY A 212 -9.15 -17.40 11.47
N SER A 213 -8.24 -17.37 10.52
CA SER A 213 -7.89 -16.16 9.79
C SER A 213 -8.89 -15.94 8.66
N GLN A 214 -9.88 -15.08 8.90
CA GLN A 214 -10.80 -14.69 7.84
C GLN A 214 -10.04 -13.83 6.81
N ASN A 215 -10.08 -14.22 5.54
CA ASN A 215 -9.39 -13.52 4.46
C ASN A 215 -10.17 -12.27 4.01
N ARG A 216 -10.69 -11.51 4.97
CA ARG A 216 -11.46 -10.27 4.76
C ARG A 216 -11.07 -9.22 5.78
N ALA A 217 -11.09 -7.96 5.36
CA ALA A 217 -10.89 -6.83 6.25
C ALA A 217 -12.22 -6.46 6.92
N VAL A 218 -12.30 -6.58 8.23
CA VAL A 218 -13.49 -6.27 9.04
C VAL A 218 -13.20 -5.12 9.99
N THR A 219 -12.02 -5.10 10.62
CA THR A 219 -11.62 -4.08 11.58
C THR A 219 -10.76 -3.01 10.91
N ARG A 220 -10.67 -1.83 11.54
CA ARG A 220 -9.76 -0.75 11.11
C ARG A 220 -8.31 -1.23 11.02
N LYS A 221 -7.89 -2.07 11.95
CA LYS A 221 -6.54 -2.65 11.94
C LYS A 221 -6.31 -3.57 10.75
N ASP A 222 -7.32 -4.32 10.33
CA ASP A 222 -7.20 -5.21 9.16
C ASP A 222 -6.93 -4.39 7.89
N TYR A 223 -7.65 -3.27 7.70
CA TYR A 223 -7.39 -2.36 6.58
C TYR A 223 -5.98 -1.76 6.61
N GLN A 224 -5.49 -1.35 7.81
CA GLN A 224 -4.12 -0.86 7.97
C GLN A 224 -3.08 -1.93 7.64
N VAL A 225 -3.22 -3.13 8.22
CA VAL A 225 -2.30 -4.25 8.00
C VAL A 225 -2.30 -4.66 6.53
N ARG A 226 -3.48 -4.78 5.90
CA ARG A 226 -3.58 -5.11 4.48
C ARG A 226 -2.95 -4.04 3.59
N ALA A 227 -3.15 -2.77 3.88
CA ALA A 227 -2.51 -1.69 3.13
C ALA A 227 -0.98 -1.74 3.23
N LEU A 228 -0.44 -2.01 4.42
CA LEU A 228 1.01 -2.13 4.65
C LEU A 228 1.60 -3.43 4.06
N SER A 229 0.79 -4.48 3.92
CA SER A 229 1.23 -5.76 3.35
C SER A 229 1.11 -5.85 1.83
N MET A 230 0.76 -4.77 1.15
CA MET A 230 0.75 -4.74 -0.31
C MET A 230 2.16 -5.04 -0.86
N PRO A 231 2.30 -5.99 -1.82
CA PRO A 231 3.60 -6.33 -2.39
C PRO A 231 4.30 -5.11 -2.99
N SER A 232 5.60 -4.97 -2.72
CA SER A 232 6.42 -3.82 -3.15
C SER A 232 6.47 -3.59 -4.66
N LYS A 233 6.22 -4.63 -5.46
CA LYS A 233 6.10 -4.52 -6.93
C LYS A 233 4.96 -3.60 -7.40
N PHE A 234 3.94 -3.38 -6.55
CA PHE A 234 2.82 -2.47 -6.80
C PHE A 234 3.01 -1.09 -6.19
N GLY A 235 4.15 -0.86 -5.55
CA GLY A 235 4.46 0.33 -4.78
C GLY A 235 4.35 0.09 -3.28
N GLY A 236 5.15 0.82 -2.50
CA GLY A 236 5.21 0.67 -1.05
C GLY A 236 4.33 1.68 -0.33
N VAL A 237 3.56 1.22 0.64
CA VAL A 237 2.91 2.08 1.65
C VAL A 237 3.78 2.07 2.90
N ALA A 238 4.30 3.25 3.28
CA ALA A 238 5.17 3.39 4.45
C ALA A 238 4.39 3.42 5.75
N LYS A 239 3.34 4.23 5.78
CA LYS A 239 2.47 4.41 6.96
C LYS A 239 1.01 4.44 6.51
N ALA A 240 0.15 3.80 7.30
CA ALA A 240 -1.28 3.75 7.08
C ALA A 240 -2.03 4.00 8.39
N TYR A 241 -3.10 4.76 8.34
CA TYR A 241 -4.01 4.98 9.45
C TYR A 241 -5.45 4.95 8.96
N CYS A 242 -6.31 4.25 9.66
CA CYS A 242 -7.71 4.07 9.29
C CYS A 242 -8.63 4.73 10.32
N ALA A 243 -9.50 5.61 9.85
CA ALA A 243 -10.55 6.22 10.64
C ALA A 243 -11.91 6.08 9.93
N PRO A 244 -13.02 5.90 10.65
CA PRO A 244 -14.35 6.04 10.09
C PRO A 244 -14.58 7.48 9.60
N ASP A 245 -15.35 7.65 8.55
CA ASP A 245 -15.65 8.96 7.99
C ASP A 245 -16.31 9.91 8.98
N GLY A 246 -17.06 9.38 9.96
CA GLY A 246 -17.73 10.17 11.00
C GLY A 246 -16.85 10.56 12.21
N GLU A 247 -15.63 10.05 12.34
CA GLU A 247 -14.74 10.37 13.48
C GLU A 247 -13.97 11.67 13.27
N LEU A 248 -13.80 12.10 12.02
CA LEU A 248 -13.11 13.34 11.70
C LEU A 248 -14.13 14.48 11.61
N ASP A 249 -13.85 15.56 12.32
CA ASP A 249 -14.69 16.75 12.27
C ASP A 249 -14.62 17.37 10.86
N ASN A 250 -15.65 17.10 10.04
CA ASN A 250 -15.80 17.70 8.71
C ASN A 250 -15.91 19.23 8.74
N ASN A 251 -15.93 19.81 9.93
CA ASN A 251 -15.94 21.25 10.17
C ASN A 251 -14.52 21.83 10.37
N SER A 252 -13.45 21.04 10.19
CA SER A 252 -12.12 21.58 10.25
C SER A 252 -11.88 22.55 9.08
N PRO A 253 -11.18 23.67 9.27
CA PRO A 253 -10.88 24.61 8.18
C PRO A 253 -10.17 23.95 6.99
N SER A 254 -9.37 22.91 7.22
CA SER A 254 -8.70 22.13 6.20
C SER A 254 -9.65 21.35 5.29
N SER A 255 -10.73 20.79 5.82
CA SER A 255 -11.71 20.06 5.01
C SER A 255 -12.54 20.98 4.11
N ILE A 256 -12.78 22.19 4.57
CA ILE A 256 -13.49 23.24 3.80
C ILE A 256 -12.62 23.74 2.64
N LEU A 257 -11.32 23.91 2.86
CA LEU A 257 -10.37 24.39 1.86
C LEU A 257 -9.99 23.33 0.81
N ASN A 258 -10.13 22.06 1.11
CA ASN A 258 -9.85 20.96 0.17
C ASN A 258 -10.97 20.72 -0.85
N ASN A 259 -12.13 21.35 -0.69
CA ASN A 259 -13.20 21.30 -1.67
C ASN A 259 -12.94 22.35 -2.77
N PRO A 260 -12.79 21.97 -4.07
CA PRO A 260 -12.47 22.91 -5.15
C PRO A 260 -13.49 24.07 -5.25
N ASN A 261 -14.77 23.80 -5.08
CA ASN A 261 -15.81 24.83 -5.12
C ASN A 261 -15.70 25.82 -3.94
N SER A 262 -15.34 25.33 -2.77
CA SER A 262 -15.12 26.19 -1.59
C SER A 262 -13.83 27.02 -1.71
N LEU A 263 -12.84 26.49 -2.43
CA LEU A 263 -11.57 27.20 -2.69
C LEU A 263 -11.79 28.38 -3.65
N GLU A 264 -12.57 28.22 -4.71
CA GLU A 264 -12.94 29.29 -5.64
C GLU A 264 -13.73 30.39 -4.95
N GLU A 265 -14.73 30.02 -4.14
CA GLU A 265 -15.51 30.96 -3.36
C GLU A 265 -14.65 31.69 -2.30
N PHE A 266 -13.72 30.98 -1.66
CA PHE A 266 -12.76 31.58 -0.72
C PHE A 266 -11.83 32.58 -1.43
N ALA A 267 -11.32 32.22 -2.61
CA ALA A 267 -10.52 33.12 -3.43
C ALA A 267 -11.29 34.37 -3.83
N GLY A 268 -12.56 34.21 -4.22
CA GLY A 268 -13.47 35.34 -4.51
C GLY A 268 -13.72 36.22 -3.29
N LEU A 269 -13.87 35.62 -2.11
CA LEU A 269 -14.01 36.37 -0.86
C LEU A 269 -12.74 37.14 -0.51
N VAL A 270 -11.58 36.54 -0.65
CA VAL A 270 -10.29 37.23 -0.41
C VAL A 270 -10.10 38.39 -1.38
N GLN A 271 -10.48 38.25 -2.65
CA GLN A 271 -10.42 39.33 -3.63
C GLN A 271 -11.38 40.48 -3.25
N THR A 272 -12.62 40.18 -2.86
CA THR A 272 -13.61 41.20 -2.43
C THR A 272 -13.19 41.88 -1.13
N LEU A 273 -12.53 41.16 -0.20
CA LEU A 273 -12.00 41.78 1.03
C LEU A 273 -10.78 42.65 0.74
N GLY A 274 -9.97 42.33 -0.28
CA GLY A 274 -8.84 43.15 -0.72
C GLY A 274 -9.27 44.45 -1.39
N GLU A 275 -10.42 44.49 -2.05
CA GLU A 275 -10.98 45.68 -2.69
C GLU A 275 -11.69 46.63 -1.71
N LYS A 276 -12.16 46.10 -0.58
CA LYS A 276 -12.82 46.91 0.48
C LYS A 276 -11.81 47.23 1.56
N LYS A 277 -11.69 48.55 1.89
CA LYS A 277 -10.91 49.00 3.07
C LYS A 277 -11.67 48.65 4.35
N LEU A 278 -11.59 47.38 4.77
CA LEU A 278 -12.24 46.90 5.99
C LEU A 278 -11.27 46.90 7.16
N THR A 279 -11.81 47.08 8.36
CA THR A 279 -11.03 46.94 9.60
C THR A 279 -10.73 45.47 9.87
N GLU A 280 -9.68 45.20 10.64
CA GLU A 280 -9.29 43.83 11.00
C GLU A 280 -10.44 43.01 11.63
N GLN A 281 -11.30 43.67 12.41
CA GLN A 281 -12.46 43.04 13.05
C GLN A 281 -13.51 42.65 12.02
N GLN A 282 -13.77 43.50 11.04
CA GLN A 282 -14.72 43.22 9.95
C GLN A 282 -14.25 42.08 9.05
N ILE A 283 -12.94 42.00 8.78
CA ILE A 283 -12.35 40.87 8.04
C ILE A 283 -12.53 39.59 8.82
N LYS A 284 -12.28 39.59 10.12
CA LYS A 284 -12.50 38.39 10.98
C LYS A 284 -13.96 37.98 11.03
N ASP A 285 -14.88 38.90 11.07
CA ASP A 285 -16.32 38.61 11.11
C ASP A 285 -16.84 38.09 9.76
N GLU A 286 -16.37 38.61 8.62
CA GLU A 286 -16.68 38.08 7.29
C GLU A 286 -16.11 36.68 7.07
N LEU A 287 -14.87 36.42 7.50
CA LEU A 287 -14.28 35.08 7.47
C LEU A 287 -15.04 34.09 8.35
N ARG A 288 -15.48 34.51 9.55
CA ARG A 288 -16.32 33.68 10.42
C ARG A 288 -17.68 33.39 9.79
N ASN A 289 -18.31 34.38 9.17
CA ASN A 289 -19.58 34.23 8.47
C ASN A 289 -19.45 33.28 7.28
N PHE A 290 -18.37 33.38 6.50
CA PHE A 290 -18.06 32.46 5.41
C PHE A 290 -17.90 31.02 5.93
N LEU A 291 -17.10 30.81 6.96
CA LEU A 291 -16.92 29.49 7.57
C LEU A 291 -18.23 28.95 8.17
N ALA A 292 -19.04 29.81 8.77
CA ALA A 292 -20.35 29.45 9.32
C ALA A 292 -21.37 29.09 8.22
N SER A 293 -21.34 29.80 7.09
CA SER A 293 -22.23 29.49 5.94
C SER A 293 -21.90 28.15 5.31
N LYS A 294 -20.62 27.76 5.31
CA LYS A 294 -20.19 26.45 4.83
C LYS A 294 -20.55 25.32 5.79
N LYS A 295 -20.55 25.59 7.10
CA LYS A 295 -21.06 24.63 8.11
C LYS A 295 -22.51 24.22 7.88
N GLY A 296 -23.37 25.13 7.41
CA GLY A 296 -24.79 24.88 7.20
C GLY A 296 -25.14 24.07 5.95
N ASN A 297 -24.28 24.06 4.93
CA ASN A 297 -24.56 23.43 3.63
C ASN A 297 -23.96 22.02 3.46
N GLN A 298 -23.21 21.54 4.43
CA GLN A 298 -22.67 20.18 4.39
C GLN A 298 -23.70 19.16 4.90
N ASN A 299 -24.80 19.01 4.15
CA ASN A 299 -25.62 17.80 4.14
C ASN A 299 -24.96 16.66 3.33
N GLU A 300 -23.66 16.66 3.14
CA GLU A 300 -22.93 15.45 2.84
C GLU A 300 -23.04 14.57 4.08
N LYS A 301 -24.07 13.75 4.08
CA LYS A 301 -24.29 12.73 5.10
C LYS A 301 -23.03 11.90 5.14
N ASN A 302 -22.28 12.00 6.23
CA ASN A 302 -21.19 11.09 6.51
C ASN A 302 -21.70 9.68 6.23
N ASN A 303 -21.07 9.00 5.30
CA ASN A 303 -21.44 7.63 5.02
C ASN A 303 -20.90 6.75 6.15
N PRO A 304 -21.76 6.18 7.01
CA PRO A 304 -21.30 5.36 8.13
C PRO A 304 -20.53 4.10 7.70
N PHE A 305 -20.62 3.74 6.42
CA PHE A 305 -19.90 2.63 5.81
C PHE A 305 -18.63 3.07 5.08
N ALA A 306 -18.33 4.37 5.08
CA ALA A 306 -17.08 4.87 4.50
C ALA A 306 -15.96 4.86 5.53
N ILE A 307 -14.82 4.37 5.08
CA ILE A 307 -13.57 4.30 5.85
C ILE A 307 -12.56 5.20 5.16
N ASN A 308 -12.00 6.13 5.93
CA ASN A 308 -10.92 6.99 5.47
C ASN A 308 -9.57 6.34 5.80
N LEU A 309 -8.82 5.99 4.78
CA LEU A 309 -7.49 5.42 4.91
C LEU A 309 -6.44 6.49 4.57
N TYR A 310 -5.76 6.97 5.60
CA TYR A 310 -4.67 7.94 5.49
C TYR A 310 -3.37 7.22 5.19
N LEU A 311 -2.68 7.64 4.14
CA LEU A 311 -1.55 6.92 3.57
C LEU A 311 -0.36 7.85 3.36
N LEU A 312 0.83 7.30 3.58
CA LEU A 312 2.09 7.94 3.23
C LEU A 312 3.04 6.89 2.63
N GLY A 313 3.85 7.31 1.68
CA GLY A 313 4.93 6.53 1.09
C GLY A 313 6.30 7.01 1.54
N TYR A 314 7.34 6.28 1.16
CA TYR A 314 8.72 6.74 1.26
C TYR A 314 9.23 7.27 -0.07
N ASP A 315 10.04 8.32 -0.02
CA ASP A 315 10.88 8.71 -1.13
C ASP A 315 12.14 7.80 -1.22
N THR A 316 13.00 8.04 -2.21
CA THR A 316 14.26 7.31 -2.40
C THR A 316 15.23 7.43 -1.22
N ASN A 317 15.05 8.47 -0.37
CA ASN A 317 15.86 8.73 0.82
C ASN A 317 15.16 8.28 2.11
N LYS A 318 14.14 7.44 2.02
CA LYS A 318 13.35 6.93 3.15
C LYS A 318 12.65 8.04 3.97
N LYS A 319 12.24 9.14 3.29
CA LYS A 319 11.46 10.23 3.89
C LYS A 319 10.00 10.13 3.49
N LEU A 320 9.13 10.61 4.37
CA LEU A 320 7.70 10.55 4.13
C LEU A 320 7.27 11.51 3.01
N GLN A 321 6.44 10.98 2.11
CA GLN A 321 5.80 11.74 1.05
C GLN A 321 4.38 11.22 0.78
N PRO A 322 3.49 12.04 0.18
CA PRO A 322 2.22 11.56 -0.32
C PRO A 322 2.40 10.43 -1.32
N LEU A 323 1.46 9.49 -1.36
CA LEU A 323 1.47 8.42 -2.35
C LEU A 323 1.13 8.94 -3.73
N ASN A 324 1.83 8.45 -4.74
CA ASN A 324 1.48 8.73 -6.12
C ASN A 324 0.18 8.01 -6.53
N ARG A 325 -0.38 8.43 -7.65
CA ARG A 325 -1.67 7.94 -8.14
C ARG A 325 -1.63 6.44 -8.46
N ALA A 326 -0.57 5.96 -9.08
CA ALA A 326 -0.44 4.55 -9.44
C ALA A 326 -0.48 3.63 -8.21
N VAL A 327 0.21 3.99 -7.13
CA VAL A 327 0.17 3.21 -5.89
C VAL A 327 -1.23 3.21 -5.27
N LYS A 328 -1.95 4.34 -5.30
CA LYS A 328 -3.33 4.42 -4.81
C LYS A 328 -4.29 3.55 -5.64
N GLU A 329 -4.15 3.54 -6.96
CA GLU A 329 -4.95 2.68 -7.85
C GLU A 329 -4.65 1.18 -7.61
N ASN A 330 -3.37 0.83 -7.48
CA ASN A 330 -2.97 -0.54 -7.14
C ASN A 330 -3.52 -0.95 -5.76
N LEU A 331 -3.42 -0.07 -4.77
CA LEU A 331 -3.94 -0.33 -3.43
C LEU A 331 -5.47 -0.48 -3.43
N LYS A 332 -6.19 0.33 -4.22
CA LYS A 332 -7.63 0.22 -4.39
C LYS A 332 -8.02 -1.14 -4.95
N THR A 333 -7.32 -1.59 -5.97
CA THR A 333 -7.54 -2.89 -6.59
C THR A 333 -7.20 -4.02 -5.60
N TYR A 334 -6.06 -3.92 -4.91
CA TYR A 334 -5.60 -4.90 -3.93
C TYR A 334 -6.56 -5.03 -2.74
N LEU A 335 -6.98 -3.92 -2.13
CA LEU A 335 -7.95 -3.94 -1.04
C LEU A 335 -9.33 -4.38 -1.49
N GLY A 336 -9.67 -4.25 -2.77
CA GLY A 336 -10.90 -4.74 -3.36
C GLY A 336 -11.12 -6.25 -3.16
N GLU A 337 -10.04 -7.02 -3.04
CA GLU A 337 -10.08 -8.46 -2.76
C GLU A 337 -10.52 -8.77 -1.30
N TYR A 338 -10.14 -7.90 -0.36
CA TYR A 338 -10.33 -8.14 1.08
C TYR A 338 -11.49 -7.38 1.70
N ARG A 339 -11.92 -6.26 1.08
CA ARG A 339 -12.97 -5.41 1.64
C ARG A 339 -14.34 -6.08 1.63
N MET A 340 -15.19 -5.72 2.58
CA MET A 340 -16.60 -6.09 2.55
C MET A 340 -17.33 -5.30 1.45
N LEU A 341 -18.39 -5.91 0.87
CA LEU A 341 -19.18 -5.27 -0.20
C LEU A 341 -19.80 -3.93 0.21
N THR A 342 -20.14 -3.81 1.50
CA THR A 342 -20.79 -2.62 2.06
C THR A 342 -19.82 -1.47 2.31
N ASP A 343 -18.51 -1.76 2.44
CA ASP A 343 -17.53 -0.78 2.87
C ASP A 343 -17.03 0.07 1.70
N GLY A 344 -17.12 1.38 1.83
CA GLY A 344 -16.45 2.34 0.97
C GLY A 344 -15.10 2.71 1.57
N VAL A 345 -14.01 2.64 0.80
CA VAL A 345 -12.67 3.04 1.26
C VAL A 345 -12.22 4.26 0.50
N ASN A 346 -11.97 5.34 1.22
CA ASN A 346 -11.42 6.58 0.69
C ASN A 346 -9.91 6.62 0.98
N PHE A 347 -9.10 6.93 -0.03
CA PHE A 347 -7.65 7.06 0.10
C PHE A 347 -7.28 8.53 0.22
N ILE A 348 -6.76 8.91 1.36
CA ILE A 348 -6.40 10.29 1.71
C ILE A 348 -4.90 10.32 2.00
N ASP A 349 -4.23 11.40 1.59
CA ASP A 349 -2.84 11.60 1.96
C ASP A 349 -2.75 12.03 3.43
N GLY A 350 -1.86 11.38 4.19
CA GLY A 350 -1.60 11.74 5.57
C GLY A 350 -0.84 13.07 5.67
N TYR A 351 -1.05 13.80 6.76
CA TYR A 351 -0.36 15.06 7.01
C TYR A 351 1.01 14.80 7.66
N VAL A 352 2.08 15.26 7.01
CA VAL A 352 3.44 15.20 7.56
C VAL A 352 3.77 16.56 8.17
N ILE A 353 4.05 16.57 9.47
CA ILE A 353 4.48 17.75 10.22
C ILE A 353 5.98 17.62 10.42
N ASN A 354 6.75 18.39 9.64
CA ASN A 354 8.20 18.40 9.81
C ASN A 354 8.60 19.24 11.01
N ILE A 355 9.48 18.69 11.83
CA ILE A 355 9.94 19.32 13.06
C ILE A 355 11.46 19.47 13.10
N GLY A 356 11.93 20.44 13.85
CA GLY A 356 13.31 20.59 14.25
C GLY A 356 13.41 20.65 15.76
N LEU A 357 14.54 20.20 16.29
CA LEU A 357 14.86 20.18 17.71
C LEU A 357 16.06 21.08 17.99
N ASP A 358 15.89 22.05 18.88
CA ASP A 358 16.95 22.94 19.38
C ASP A 358 17.14 22.67 20.88
N PHE A 359 18.34 22.20 21.29
CA PHE A 359 18.60 21.86 22.68
C PHE A 359 19.94 22.40 23.19
N GLU A 360 20.02 22.63 24.50
CA GLU A 360 21.22 23.08 25.20
C GLU A 360 21.61 22.06 26.27
N ILE A 361 22.91 21.80 26.38
CA ILE A 361 23.44 20.91 27.40
C ILE A 361 24.56 21.57 28.20
N ARG A 362 24.67 21.20 29.49
CA ARG A 362 25.89 21.41 30.28
C ARG A 362 26.63 20.10 30.39
N VAL A 363 27.94 20.16 30.27
CA VAL A 363 28.83 19.00 30.27
C VAL A 363 29.67 19.02 31.54
N TYR A 364 29.85 17.86 32.17
CA TYR A 364 30.74 17.72 33.32
C TYR A 364 32.19 18.05 32.96
N GLY A 365 32.92 18.62 33.95
CA GLY A 365 34.36 18.84 33.82
C GLY A 365 35.10 17.50 33.56
N GLY A 366 35.98 17.51 32.57
CA GLY A 366 36.75 16.31 32.17
C GLY A 366 36.25 15.60 30.91
N TYR A 367 35.08 15.96 30.41
CA TYR A 367 34.57 15.43 29.15
C TYR A 367 34.78 16.41 27.97
N THR A 368 35.00 15.87 26.79
CA THR A 368 35.11 16.67 25.58
C THR A 368 33.74 17.15 25.12
N LYS A 369 33.48 18.46 25.19
CA LYS A 369 32.19 19.05 24.84
C LYS A 369 31.63 18.60 23.49
N ARG A 370 32.51 18.53 22.46
CA ARG A 370 32.13 18.11 21.10
C ARG A 370 31.71 16.65 21.03
N GLU A 371 32.41 15.79 21.75
CA GLU A 371 32.12 14.34 21.76
C GLU A 371 30.77 14.06 22.43
N VAL A 372 30.53 14.65 23.60
CA VAL A 372 29.26 14.52 24.31
C VAL A 372 28.10 15.04 23.48
N LEU A 373 28.28 16.21 22.84
CA LEU A 373 27.26 16.77 21.95
C LEU A 373 26.96 15.84 20.77
N THR A 374 27.98 15.24 20.17
CA THR A 374 27.79 14.30 19.05
C THR A 374 27.05 13.04 19.50
N LYS A 375 27.34 12.49 20.69
CA LYS A 375 26.60 11.37 21.27
C LYS A 375 25.12 11.73 21.46
N CYS A 376 24.84 12.90 22.05
CA CYS A 376 23.44 13.36 22.22
C CYS A 376 22.69 13.48 20.85
N ILE A 377 23.33 14.04 19.83
CA ILE A 377 22.74 14.17 18.50
C ILE A 377 22.47 12.77 17.89
N ASN A 378 23.35 11.81 18.08
CA ASN A 378 23.17 10.45 17.55
C ASN A 378 22.01 9.72 18.26
N GLU A 379 21.91 9.82 19.58
CA GLU A 379 20.77 9.28 20.35
C GLU A 379 19.44 9.89 19.88
N LEU A 380 19.41 11.20 19.66
CA LEU A 380 18.21 11.88 19.16
C LEU A 380 17.86 11.47 17.72
N LYS A 381 18.85 11.20 16.86
CA LYS A 381 18.60 10.67 15.50
C LYS A 381 17.96 9.29 15.54
N GLU A 382 18.39 8.45 16.46
CA GLU A 382 17.82 7.12 16.67
C GLU A 382 16.39 7.20 17.23
N TYR A 383 16.16 8.06 18.20
CA TYR A 383 14.83 8.32 18.75
C TYR A 383 13.84 8.81 17.66
N PHE A 384 14.26 9.77 16.84
CA PHE A 384 13.46 10.32 15.76
C PHE A 384 13.54 9.53 14.44
N ASN A 385 14.03 8.28 14.48
CA ASN A 385 13.98 7.41 13.30
C ASN A 385 12.52 7.21 12.90
N ILE A 386 12.21 7.50 11.63
CA ILE A 386 10.85 7.47 11.11
C ILE A 386 10.16 6.10 11.23
N ASP A 387 10.93 5.03 11.32
CA ASP A 387 10.39 3.68 11.50
C ASP A 387 9.65 3.54 12.84
N ASN A 388 10.09 4.25 13.88
CA ASN A 388 9.51 4.23 15.23
C ASN A 388 8.25 5.10 15.36
N TRP A 389 8.00 5.98 14.39
CA TRP A 389 6.90 6.95 14.45
C TRP A 389 5.69 6.47 13.65
N THR A 390 4.51 6.66 14.22
CA THR A 390 3.22 6.33 13.61
C THR A 390 2.29 7.53 13.61
N PHE A 391 1.18 7.44 12.88
CA PHE A 391 0.15 8.48 12.91
C PHE A 391 -0.35 8.74 14.33
N ASN A 392 -0.63 10.01 14.62
CA ASN A 392 -1.20 10.49 15.87
C ASN A 392 -0.38 10.20 17.12
N MET A 393 0.91 9.92 16.96
CA MET A 393 1.83 9.73 18.09
C MET A 393 2.28 11.10 18.63
N PRO A 394 2.03 11.42 19.92
CA PRO A 394 2.47 12.67 20.54
C PRO A 394 3.98 12.62 20.83
N ILE A 395 4.62 13.79 20.87
CA ILE A 395 6.02 13.91 21.28
C ILE A 395 6.07 14.26 22.77
N ASN A 396 6.84 13.48 23.53
CA ASN A 396 7.08 13.73 24.95
C ASN A 396 8.43 14.45 25.13
N ILE A 397 8.40 15.77 25.41
CA ILE A 397 9.61 16.56 25.63
C ILE A 397 10.40 16.06 26.85
N SER A 398 9.71 15.60 27.92
CA SER A 398 10.38 15.05 29.10
C SER A 398 11.18 13.79 28.78
N GLU A 399 10.67 12.94 27.91
CA GLU A 399 11.38 11.74 27.48
C GLU A 399 12.65 12.09 26.70
N ILE A 400 12.57 13.08 25.82
CA ILE A 400 13.71 13.61 25.06
C ILE A 400 14.76 14.21 26.02
N GLU A 401 14.31 15.00 27.01
CA GLU A 401 15.20 15.56 28.05
C GLU A 401 15.90 14.48 28.85
N LEU A 402 15.18 13.40 29.23
CA LEU A 402 15.73 12.27 29.97
C LEU A 402 16.73 11.47 29.10
N LEU A 403 16.41 11.27 27.81
CA LEU A 403 17.29 10.60 26.87
C LEU A 403 18.62 11.35 26.71
N ILE A 404 18.56 12.69 26.57
CA ILE A 404 19.76 13.53 26.51
C ILE A 404 20.53 13.49 27.83
N ALA A 405 19.83 13.58 28.96
CA ALA A 405 20.45 13.56 30.29
C ALA A 405 21.10 12.21 30.64
N GLY A 406 20.63 11.11 30.01
CA GLY A 406 21.21 9.77 30.15
C GLY A 406 22.54 9.58 29.41
N VAL A 407 22.91 10.50 28.52
CA VAL A 407 24.17 10.42 27.80
C VAL A 407 25.34 10.72 28.73
N GLU A 408 26.34 9.85 28.72
CA GLU A 408 27.52 9.98 29.55
C GLU A 408 28.25 11.34 29.30
N GLY A 409 28.48 12.08 30.37
CA GLY A 409 29.14 13.39 30.32
C GLY A 409 28.16 14.58 30.34
N VAL A 410 26.85 14.36 30.22
CA VAL A 410 25.84 15.42 30.32
C VAL A 410 25.54 15.68 31.82
N GLN A 411 25.65 16.93 32.24
CA GLN A 411 25.33 17.36 33.60
C GLN A 411 23.84 17.76 33.73
N SER A 412 23.32 18.52 32.77
CA SER A 412 21.95 19.00 32.75
C SER A 412 21.53 19.44 31.33
N VAL A 413 20.25 19.50 31.09
CA VAL A 413 19.62 19.98 29.87
C VAL A 413 18.83 21.25 30.18
N PRO A 414 19.43 22.45 30.06
CA PRO A 414 18.77 23.71 30.37
C PRO A 414 17.61 24.04 29.44
N LYS A 415 17.70 23.60 28.18
CA LYS A 415 16.72 23.95 27.16
C LYS A 415 16.50 22.80 26.18
N CYS A 416 15.24 22.55 25.86
CA CYS A 416 14.83 21.60 24.81
C CYS A 416 13.55 22.17 24.16
N GLU A 417 13.64 22.59 22.91
CA GLU A 417 12.53 23.21 22.18
C GLU A 417 12.32 22.51 20.84
N ILE A 418 11.06 22.30 20.51
CA ILE A 418 10.64 21.76 19.22
C ILE A 418 10.07 22.89 18.36
N THR A 419 10.51 22.98 17.13
CA THR A 419 10.08 23.98 16.16
C THR A 419 9.45 23.33 14.94
N ASN A 420 8.42 23.95 14.38
CA ASN A 420 7.88 23.48 13.09
C ASN A 420 8.76 23.94 11.93
N LYS A 421 9.00 23.07 10.97
CA LYS A 421 9.70 23.34 9.72
C LYS A 421 8.72 23.14 8.57
N CYS A 422 8.41 24.21 7.84
CA CYS A 422 7.48 24.14 6.72
C CYS A 422 8.00 24.93 5.52
N LEU A 423 7.48 24.60 4.34
CA LEU A 423 7.83 25.17 3.05
C LEU A 423 9.24 24.83 2.53
N GLY A 424 9.50 25.11 1.28
CA GLY A 424 10.75 24.75 0.61
C GLY A 424 10.93 23.24 0.48
N ASN A 425 11.97 22.71 1.10
CA ASN A 425 12.26 21.25 1.08
C ASN A 425 11.45 20.45 2.12
N TYR A 426 10.64 21.10 2.93
CA TYR A 426 9.76 20.49 3.94
C TYR A 426 8.33 20.38 3.41
N SER A 427 7.45 19.76 4.22
CA SER A 427 6.04 19.72 3.88
C SER A 427 5.41 21.11 3.85
N SER A 428 4.33 21.28 3.11
CA SER A 428 3.55 22.52 3.06
C SER A 428 2.73 22.78 4.33
N HIS A 429 2.64 21.79 5.22
CA HIS A 429 1.80 21.85 6.41
C HIS A 429 2.48 22.66 7.53
N SER A 430 1.92 23.82 7.83
CA SER A 430 2.31 24.63 8.97
C SER A 430 1.56 24.18 10.22
N TYR A 431 2.26 23.96 11.32
CA TYR A 431 1.70 23.51 12.58
C TYR A 431 2.19 24.34 13.75
N ASN A 432 1.27 24.84 14.56
CA ASN A 432 1.62 25.65 15.73
C ASN A 432 1.98 24.74 16.92
N ILE A 433 3.27 24.45 17.06
CA ILE A 433 3.79 23.59 18.14
C ILE A 433 3.47 24.17 19.53
N LEU A 434 3.49 25.49 19.70
CA LEU A 434 3.25 26.13 21.00
C LEU A 434 1.83 25.89 21.48
N ASP A 435 0.83 26.09 20.63
CA ASP A 435 -0.58 25.87 20.97
C ASP A 435 -0.90 24.37 21.14
N ALA A 436 -0.17 23.52 20.42
CA ALA A 436 -0.31 22.07 20.52
C ALA A 436 0.38 21.47 21.76
N THR A 437 1.22 22.25 22.44
CA THR A 437 1.96 21.79 23.61
C THR A 437 1.12 22.00 24.86
N LYS A 438 0.77 20.90 25.53
CA LYS A 438 0.12 20.92 26.84
C LYS A 438 1.05 20.29 27.87
N GLY A 439 1.58 21.11 28.77
CA GLY A 439 2.65 20.70 29.68
C GLY A 439 3.94 20.44 28.89
N LYS A 440 4.43 19.21 28.94
CA LYS A 440 5.61 18.75 28.16
C LYS A 440 5.26 17.76 27.03
N MET A 441 3.99 17.70 26.67
CA MET A 441 3.52 16.85 25.57
C MET A 441 3.11 17.73 24.37
N VAL A 442 3.67 17.44 23.19
CA VAL A 442 3.23 18.03 21.93
C VAL A 442 2.26 17.07 21.28
N TYR A 443 1.00 17.47 21.17
CA TYR A 443 -0.03 16.65 20.58
C TYR A 443 -0.04 16.82 19.05
N PRO A 444 -0.36 15.76 18.29
CA PRO A 444 -0.59 15.87 16.85
C PRO A 444 -1.87 16.64 16.54
N SER A 445 -2.08 16.97 15.26
CA SER A 445 -3.33 17.58 14.77
C SER A 445 -4.52 16.63 15.00
N LEU A 446 -5.74 17.20 15.01
CA LEU A 446 -6.97 16.40 15.02
C LEU A 446 -7.12 15.56 13.74
N ASP A 447 -6.64 16.08 12.61
CA ASP A 447 -6.50 15.29 11.40
C ASP A 447 -5.30 14.34 11.54
N PRO A 448 -5.37 13.10 11.03
CA PRO A 448 -4.29 12.14 11.15
C PRO A 448 -2.98 12.67 10.60
N SER A 449 -2.06 12.97 11.50
CA SER A 449 -0.76 13.55 11.21
C SER A 449 0.38 12.76 11.82
N ILE A 450 1.56 12.88 11.26
CA ILE A 450 2.78 12.24 11.73
C ILE A 450 3.90 13.28 11.84
N PHE A 451 4.64 13.24 12.94
CA PHE A 451 5.83 14.06 13.10
C PHE A 451 7.04 13.41 12.43
N GLU A 452 7.82 14.22 11.71
CA GLU A 452 9.04 13.78 11.03
C GLU A 452 10.17 14.78 11.22
N VAL A 453 11.36 14.30 11.57
CA VAL A 453 12.61 15.06 11.45
C VAL A 453 13.20 14.76 10.08
N LYS A 454 12.91 15.62 9.09
CA LYS A 454 13.22 15.31 7.69
C LYS A 454 14.72 15.28 7.38
N PHE A 455 15.49 16.19 7.97
CA PHE A 455 16.94 16.27 7.80
C PHE A 455 17.65 16.24 9.15
N PRO A 456 17.86 15.05 9.76
CA PRO A 456 18.38 14.94 11.12
C PRO A 456 19.69 15.70 11.37
N ASN A 457 20.58 15.76 10.36
CA ASN A 457 21.85 16.50 10.47
C ASN A 457 21.69 18.04 10.47
N LYS A 458 20.53 18.56 10.04
CA LYS A 458 20.25 19.99 9.92
C LYS A 458 19.21 20.46 10.92
N ASP A 459 18.25 19.59 11.22
CA ASP A 459 17.08 19.91 12.00
C ASP A 459 17.26 19.63 13.50
N ILE A 460 18.22 18.77 13.87
CA ILE A 460 18.65 18.57 15.26
C ILE A 460 19.87 19.45 15.52
N LYS A 461 19.68 20.46 16.36
CA LYS A 461 20.73 21.42 16.71
C LYS A 461 20.95 21.42 18.21
N GLY A 462 22.15 21.16 18.62
CA GLY A 462 22.56 21.21 20.02
C GLY A 462 23.68 22.23 20.22
N ARG A 463 23.72 22.83 21.40
CA ARG A 463 24.84 23.65 21.86
C ARG A 463 25.21 23.33 23.29
N VAL A 464 26.50 23.53 23.61
CA VAL A 464 27.01 23.36 24.97
C VAL A 464 27.14 24.75 25.60
N VAL A 465 26.50 24.91 26.75
CA VAL A 465 26.45 26.17 27.53
C VAL A 465 27.37 26.09 28.75
#